data_6cacb89b83a58db762f02078d185b40b
#
_entry.id   6cacb89b83a58db762f02078d185b40b
#
_cell.length_a   1.000
_cell.length_b   1.000
_cell.length_c   1.000
_cell.angle_alpha   90.00
_cell.angle_beta   90.00
_cell.angle_gamma   90.00
#
_symmetry.space_group_name_H-M   'P 1'
#
loop_
_entity.id
_entity.type
_entity.pdbx_description
1 polymer ?
#
loop_
_entity_poly.entity_id
_entity_poly.type
_entity_poly.pdbx_seq_one_letter_code
_entity_poly.pdbx_strand_id
1 'polypeptide(L)'
;MNRRLIRTAMALICALQLLMTAALVPAQTQMEKLLVAYTVISPTQLNVWTPKELGLYAKHGLDVELVLLVGAPLAVTAMVAGETPIIHTGASAVITSNLTGSGAVLIAGSINRFPYVLFVTDEIKRVEDLKGKKFGVSRIGSADNAAAQTVLERYGIKADEVAYLTIGSVPARLAAMQTNAIQATLLQPPETLKAKEIGVRSLLDFTKLDVEWQQNGVAVTRDYIKKKPDTVRRFMRAYVEGVHYNLTNPKGAQKVLQKYLAIKDEKAIEESYNEIVVKLTRRVPYPTEPGIQLFLDQLKSRNPKAGQAKPSEFTDISFLKELESSGFIDRLYK
;
A
#
# COMPACT_ATOMS: atom_id res chain seq x y z
N MET A 1 1.53 46.61 64.92
CA MET A 1 1.20 45.59 63.88
C MET A 1 2.45 44.78 63.61
N ASN A 2 2.39 43.48 63.89
CA ASN A 2 3.56 42.58 64.11
C ASN A 2 4.26 42.21 62.80
N ARG A 3 5.49 42.70 62.54
CA ARG A 3 6.28 42.45 61.30
C ARG A 3 6.48 40.93 60.98
N ARG A 4 6.31 40.08 61.99
CA ARG A 4 6.37 38.61 61.79
C ARG A 4 5.12 38.05 61.07
N LEU A 5 3.92 38.59 61.38
CA LEU A 5 2.66 38.20 60.76
C LEU A 5 2.59 38.62 59.27
N ILE A 6 3.18 39.72 58.86
CA ILE A 6 3.24 40.20 57.51
C ILE A 6 4.19 39.30 56.66
N ARG A 7 5.31 38.86 57.21
CA ARG A 7 6.27 37.97 56.53
C ARG A 7 5.73 36.57 56.33
N THR A 8 4.97 36.00 57.29
CA THR A 8 4.32 34.71 57.12
C THR A 8 3.15 34.79 56.13
N ALA A 9 2.37 35.84 56.08
CA ALA A 9 1.32 36.01 55.08
C ALA A 9 1.88 36.19 53.66
N MET A 10 2.96 36.94 53.47
CA MET A 10 3.63 37.06 52.16
C MET A 10 4.27 35.74 51.71
N ALA A 11 4.85 34.96 52.60
CA ALA A 11 5.42 33.66 52.26
C ALA A 11 4.34 32.62 51.83
N LEU A 12 3.17 32.66 52.49
CA LEU A 12 2.01 31.83 52.09
C LEU A 12 1.41 32.20 50.72
N ILE A 13 1.35 33.52 50.41
CA ILE A 13 0.84 33.99 49.11
C ILE A 13 1.83 33.64 47.99
N CYS A 14 3.13 33.78 48.20
CA CYS A 14 4.14 33.34 47.22
C CYS A 14 4.13 31.82 47.00
N ALA A 15 3.94 31.02 48.05
CA ALA A 15 3.82 29.56 47.94
C ALA A 15 2.56 29.14 47.19
N LEU A 16 1.44 29.85 47.40
CA LEU A 16 0.18 29.58 46.67
C LEU A 16 0.26 30.00 45.20
N GLN A 17 0.99 31.04 44.85
CA GLN A 17 1.25 31.44 43.47
C GLN A 17 2.18 30.48 42.73
N LEU A 18 3.19 29.92 43.41
CA LEU A 18 4.04 28.86 42.80
C LEU A 18 3.28 27.54 42.56
N LEU A 19 2.31 27.20 43.38
CA LEU A 19 1.47 26.03 43.20
C LEU A 19 0.45 26.18 42.03
N MET A 20 0.00 27.41 41.73
CA MET A 20 -0.91 27.70 40.63
C MET A 20 -0.21 27.70 39.25
N THR A 21 1.09 27.94 39.17
CA THR A 21 1.84 27.93 37.89
C THR A 21 2.28 26.54 37.45
N ALA A 22 2.25 25.55 38.35
CA ALA A 22 2.60 24.17 38.02
C ALA A 22 1.48 23.38 37.27
N ALA A 23 0.30 23.96 37.09
CA ALA A 23 -0.88 23.24 36.57
C ALA A 23 -1.15 23.41 35.05
N LEU A 24 -0.29 24.09 34.31
CA LEU A 24 -0.49 24.35 32.87
C LEU A 24 0.70 23.88 32.00
N VAL A 25 1.30 22.75 32.34
CA VAL A 25 2.04 22.02 31.33
C VAL A 25 0.98 21.26 30.50
N PRO A 26 0.72 21.63 29.23
CA PRO A 26 -0.16 20.82 28.39
C PRO A 26 0.40 19.42 28.40
N ALA A 27 -0.38 18.44 28.83
CA ALA A 27 -0.03 17.05 28.71
C ALA A 27 0.33 16.83 27.24
N GLN A 28 1.60 16.67 26.97
CA GLN A 28 2.09 16.35 25.64
C GLN A 28 1.42 15.01 25.29
N THR A 29 0.37 15.06 24.48
CA THR A 29 -0.41 13.89 24.12
C THR A 29 0.58 12.92 23.49
N GLN A 30 0.95 11.87 24.23
CA GLN A 30 1.91 10.88 23.78
C GLN A 30 1.34 10.26 22.50
N MET A 31 2.06 10.42 21.38
CA MET A 31 1.65 9.83 20.10
C MET A 31 1.54 8.31 20.25
N GLU A 32 0.48 7.74 19.70
CA GLU A 32 0.29 6.29 19.69
C GLU A 32 1.26 5.67 18.69
N LYS A 33 2.13 4.76 19.17
CA LYS A 33 3.06 4.01 18.32
C LYS A 33 2.31 3.03 17.45
N LEU A 34 2.63 2.99 16.16
CA LEU A 34 1.97 2.14 15.18
C LEU A 34 2.96 1.64 14.14
N LEU A 35 3.12 0.31 14.06
CA LEU A 35 3.84 -0.33 12.97
C LEU A 35 2.93 -0.48 11.76
N VAL A 36 3.39 -0.01 10.60
CA VAL A 36 2.68 -0.13 9.32
C VAL A 36 3.58 -0.82 8.32
N ALA A 37 3.18 -1.99 7.84
CA ALA A 37 3.96 -2.69 6.84
C ALA A 37 3.58 -2.26 5.42
N TYR A 38 4.59 -2.25 4.54
CA TYR A 38 4.41 -2.16 3.09
C TYR A 38 5.20 -3.28 2.40
N THR A 39 4.85 -3.65 1.16
CA THR A 39 5.23 -4.97 0.64
C THR A 39 6.17 -4.95 -0.56
N VAL A 40 6.52 -3.79 -1.05
CA VAL A 40 7.42 -3.61 -2.20
C VAL A 40 8.01 -2.20 -2.19
N ILE A 41 9.24 -2.04 -2.66
CA ILE A 41 9.80 -0.72 -2.98
C ILE A 41 9.34 -0.38 -4.40
N SER A 42 8.31 0.47 -4.53
CA SER A 42 7.66 0.82 -5.80
C SER A 42 6.82 2.09 -5.65
N PRO A 43 6.62 2.88 -6.71
CA PRO A 43 5.77 4.06 -6.71
C PRO A 43 4.35 3.80 -6.21
N THR A 44 3.84 2.57 -6.30
CA THR A 44 2.52 2.18 -5.79
C THR A 44 2.39 2.28 -4.26
N GLN A 45 3.51 2.47 -3.53
CA GLN A 45 3.53 2.65 -2.08
C GLN A 45 3.57 4.12 -1.64
N LEU A 46 3.59 5.05 -2.58
CA LEU A 46 3.72 6.49 -2.30
C LEU A 46 2.69 6.98 -1.28
N ASN A 47 1.46 6.45 -1.32
CA ASN A 47 0.36 6.87 -0.46
C ASN A 47 0.59 6.57 1.04
N VAL A 48 1.53 5.71 1.41
CA VAL A 48 1.94 5.50 2.82
C VAL A 48 3.29 6.17 3.14
N TRP A 49 4.15 6.36 2.15
CA TRP A 49 5.42 7.06 2.34
C TRP A 49 5.22 8.57 2.53
N THR A 50 4.39 9.20 1.71
CA THR A 50 4.12 10.65 1.79
C THR A 50 3.59 11.08 3.16
N PRO A 51 2.59 10.43 3.78
CA PRO A 51 2.17 10.81 5.12
C PRO A 51 3.26 10.71 6.18
N LYS A 52 4.18 9.76 6.05
CA LYS A 52 5.34 9.63 6.94
C LYS A 52 6.32 10.80 6.75
N GLU A 53 6.69 11.10 5.50
CA GLU A 53 7.66 12.14 5.16
C GLU A 53 7.18 13.55 5.53
N LEU A 54 5.88 13.80 5.41
CA LEU A 54 5.29 15.10 5.71
C LEU A 54 4.82 15.23 7.17
N GLY A 55 5.04 14.22 8.00
CA GLY A 55 4.59 14.23 9.40
C GLY A 55 3.05 14.21 9.55
N LEU A 56 2.30 13.77 8.51
CA LEU A 56 0.84 13.74 8.58
C LEU A 56 0.33 12.71 9.60
N TYR A 57 1.03 11.60 9.79
CA TYR A 57 0.69 10.66 10.85
C TYR A 57 0.85 11.32 12.24
N ALA A 58 1.96 12.04 12.47
CA ALA A 58 2.20 12.77 13.72
C ALA A 58 1.15 13.88 13.93
N LYS A 59 0.77 14.61 12.88
CA LYS A 59 -0.33 15.59 12.90
C LYS A 59 -1.63 14.98 13.44
N HIS A 60 -1.87 13.70 13.18
CA HIS A 60 -3.02 12.95 13.67
C HIS A 60 -2.72 12.11 14.92
N GLY A 61 -1.65 12.41 15.67
CA GLY A 61 -1.33 11.77 16.94
C GLY A 61 -0.82 10.32 16.83
N LEU A 62 -0.27 9.94 15.66
CA LEU A 62 0.30 8.62 15.41
C LEU A 62 1.81 8.71 15.17
N ASP A 63 2.58 7.95 15.96
CA ASP A 63 4.00 7.71 15.70
C ASP A 63 4.13 6.44 14.85
N VAL A 64 4.06 6.63 13.54
CA VAL A 64 4.10 5.52 12.58
C VAL A 64 5.53 5.16 12.22
N GLU A 65 5.88 3.88 12.36
CA GLU A 65 7.08 3.28 11.79
C GLU A 65 6.70 2.42 10.57
N LEU A 66 7.37 2.66 9.43
CA LEU A 66 7.13 1.91 8.20
C LEU A 66 8.11 0.74 8.09
N VAL A 67 7.59 -0.47 7.92
CA VAL A 67 8.37 -1.72 7.82
C VAL A 67 8.16 -2.36 6.45
N LEU A 68 9.26 -2.66 5.74
CA LEU A 68 9.21 -3.41 4.49
C LEU A 68 9.13 -4.92 4.75
N LEU A 69 8.02 -5.54 4.35
CA LEU A 69 7.83 -6.98 4.34
C LEU A 69 7.63 -7.46 2.90
N VAL A 70 8.70 -7.88 2.24
CA VAL A 70 8.65 -8.20 0.80
C VAL A 70 7.69 -9.35 0.52
N GLY A 71 6.66 -9.04 -0.29
CA GLY A 71 5.60 -9.96 -0.70
C GLY A 71 4.36 -9.94 0.22
N ALA A 72 3.21 -9.68 -0.37
CA ALA A 72 1.95 -9.47 0.33
C ALA A 72 1.55 -10.58 1.34
N PRO A 73 1.72 -11.88 1.07
CA PRO A 73 1.36 -12.92 2.05
C PRO A 73 2.08 -12.78 3.39
N LEU A 74 3.36 -12.39 3.40
CA LEU A 74 4.12 -12.18 4.63
C LEU A 74 3.53 -11.05 5.48
N ALA A 75 3.22 -9.91 4.85
CA ALA A 75 2.61 -8.77 5.53
C ALA A 75 1.21 -9.11 6.08
N VAL A 76 0.41 -9.86 5.33
CA VAL A 76 -0.91 -10.32 5.80
C VAL A 76 -0.78 -11.25 7.00
N THR A 77 0.20 -12.15 7.01
CA THR A 77 0.47 -13.01 8.17
C THR A 77 0.83 -12.18 9.41
N ALA A 78 1.74 -11.20 9.28
CA ALA A 78 2.12 -10.30 10.37
C ALA A 78 0.93 -9.44 10.87
N MET A 79 0.04 -9.00 9.94
CA MET A 79 -1.18 -8.27 10.29
C MET A 79 -2.15 -9.13 11.10
N VAL A 80 -2.39 -10.36 10.67
CA VAL A 80 -3.30 -11.29 11.36
C VAL A 80 -2.75 -11.68 12.73
N ALA A 81 -1.42 -11.79 12.87
CA ALA A 81 -0.74 -11.99 14.15
C ALA A 81 -0.78 -10.74 15.06
N GLY A 82 -1.15 -9.56 14.53
CA GLY A 82 -1.19 -8.30 15.29
C GLY A 82 0.15 -7.57 15.39
N GLU A 83 1.19 -8.04 14.72
CA GLU A 83 2.54 -7.44 14.72
C GLU A 83 2.58 -6.12 13.93
N THR A 84 1.92 -6.09 12.78
CA THR A 84 1.75 -4.91 11.94
C THR A 84 0.27 -4.69 11.65
N PRO A 85 -0.49 -4.08 12.57
CA PRO A 85 -1.96 -4.08 12.54
C PRO A 85 -2.56 -3.37 11.32
N ILE A 86 -1.82 -2.47 10.69
CA ILE A 86 -2.19 -1.81 9.43
C ILE A 86 -1.12 -2.12 8.40
N ILE A 87 -1.52 -2.52 7.20
CA ILE A 87 -0.58 -2.81 6.11
C ILE A 87 -1.04 -2.15 4.80
N HIS A 88 -0.07 -1.77 3.97
CA HIS A 88 -0.31 -1.36 2.58
C HIS A 88 0.22 -2.45 1.66
N THR A 89 -0.69 -3.21 1.04
CA THR A 89 -0.34 -4.50 0.44
C THR A 89 -1.17 -4.83 -0.80
N GLY A 90 -0.76 -5.88 -1.52
CA GLY A 90 -1.53 -6.44 -2.62
C GLY A 90 -2.86 -7.05 -2.16
N ALA A 91 -3.94 -6.66 -2.83
CA ALA A 91 -5.30 -7.07 -2.46
C ALA A 91 -5.51 -8.60 -2.55
N SER A 92 -4.86 -9.28 -3.50
CA SER A 92 -4.97 -10.72 -3.68
C SER A 92 -4.68 -11.52 -2.39
N ALA A 93 -3.63 -11.15 -1.65
CA ALA A 93 -3.29 -11.82 -0.40
C ALA A 93 -4.31 -11.55 0.70
N VAL A 94 -4.86 -10.31 0.76
CA VAL A 94 -5.92 -9.93 1.72
C VAL A 94 -7.18 -10.75 1.46
N ILE A 95 -7.62 -10.83 0.19
CA ILE A 95 -8.80 -11.58 -0.23
C ILE A 95 -8.60 -13.08 0.08
N THR A 96 -7.46 -13.65 -0.30
CA THR A 96 -7.17 -15.06 -0.05
C THR A 96 -7.16 -15.38 1.45
N SER A 97 -6.58 -14.51 2.28
CA SER A 97 -6.56 -14.67 3.73
C SER A 97 -7.98 -14.56 4.33
N ASN A 98 -8.80 -13.62 3.85
CA ASN A 98 -10.18 -13.49 4.30
C ASN A 98 -11.01 -14.75 4.00
N LEU A 99 -10.85 -15.34 2.81
CA LEU A 99 -11.52 -16.61 2.44
C LEU A 99 -11.19 -17.78 3.39
N THR A 100 -10.08 -17.68 4.12
CA THR A 100 -9.72 -18.66 5.17
C THR A 100 -10.20 -18.25 6.58
N GLY A 101 -10.94 -17.14 6.69
CA GLY A 101 -11.55 -16.71 7.95
C GLY A 101 -10.71 -15.76 8.80
N SER A 102 -9.64 -15.16 8.27
CA SER A 102 -8.78 -14.22 9.03
C SER A 102 -9.46 -12.89 9.39
N GLY A 103 -10.58 -12.55 8.75
CA GLY A 103 -11.23 -11.26 8.89
C GLY A 103 -10.45 -10.07 8.29
N ALA A 104 -9.43 -10.34 7.47
CA ALA A 104 -8.67 -9.31 6.76
C ALA A 104 -9.54 -8.59 5.74
N VAL A 105 -9.52 -7.24 5.74
CA VAL A 105 -10.32 -6.42 4.83
C VAL A 105 -9.53 -5.22 4.34
N LEU A 106 -9.82 -4.76 3.12
CA LEU A 106 -9.34 -3.50 2.56
C LEU A 106 -10.20 -2.35 3.10
N ILE A 107 -9.57 -1.34 3.67
CA ILE A 107 -10.22 -0.09 4.10
C ILE A 107 -9.97 1.08 3.14
N ALA A 108 -9.03 0.90 2.21
CA ALA A 108 -8.80 1.77 1.06
C ALA A 108 -8.21 0.98 -0.10
N GLY A 109 -8.55 1.37 -1.34
CA GLY A 109 -7.90 0.93 -2.56
C GLY A 109 -6.93 2.01 -3.05
N SER A 110 -5.68 1.66 -3.30
CA SER A 110 -4.67 2.63 -3.74
C SER A 110 -4.61 2.71 -5.26
N ILE A 111 -4.43 1.57 -5.90
CA ILE A 111 -4.32 1.40 -7.35
C ILE A 111 -5.38 0.39 -7.80
N ASN A 112 -6.24 0.79 -8.72
CA ASN A 112 -7.40 0.01 -9.17
C ASN A 112 -7.27 -0.47 -10.64
N ARG A 113 -6.05 -0.57 -11.15
CA ARG A 113 -5.70 -1.12 -12.47
C ARG A 113 -4.38 -1.86 -12.39
N PHE A 114 -4.05 -2.62 -13.43
CA PHE A 114 -2.74 -3.27 -13.52
C PHE A 114 -1.64 -2.22 -13.78
N PRO A 115 -0.61 -2.11 -12.92
CA PRO A 115 0.50 -1.18 -13.15
C PRO A 115 1.69 -1.83 -13.85
N TYR A 116 1.50 -2.94 -14.57
CA TYR A 116 2.58 -3.82 -14.99
C TYR A 116 2.79 -3.85 -16.50
N VAL A 117 4.05 -4.13 -16.86
CA VAL A 117 4.45 -4.59 -18.19
C VAL A 117 5.08 -5.97 -18.04
N LEU A 118 4.72 -6.91 -18.90
CA LEU A 118 5.31 -8.23 -18.98
C LEU A 118 6.63 -8.14 -19.75
N PHE A 119 7.72 -8.50 -19.09
CA PHE A 119 9.04 -8.62 -19.68
C PHE A 119 9.42 -10.10 -19.83
N VAL A 120 10.11 -10.40 -20.93
CA VAL A 120 10.44 -11.77 -21.31
C VAL A 120 11.85 -11.85 -21.89
N THR A 121 12.45 -13.03 -21.82
CA THR A 121 13.70 -13.36 -22.52
C THR A 121 13.44 -13.56 -24.01
N ASP A 122 14.50 -13.55 -24.83
CA ASP A 122 14.40 -13.57 -26.30
C ASP A 122 13.76 -14.84 -26.88
N GLU A 123 13.76 -15.93 -26.14
CA GLU A 123 13.13 -17.17 -26.59
C GLU A 123 11.59 -17.09 -26.60
N ILE A 124 10.99 -16.17 -25.83
CA ILE A 124 9.55 -15.97 -25.76
C ILE A 124 9.14 -14.92 -26.80
N LYS A 125 8.41 -15.31 -27.83
CA LYS A 125 7.97 -14.39 -28.90
C LYS A 125 6.52 -13.97 -28.74
N ARG A 126 5.67 -14.84 -28.21
CA ARG A 126 4.24 -14.64 -27.98
C ARG A 126 3.90 -15.04 -26.56
N VAL A 127 2.72 -14.62 -26.09
CA VAL A 127 2.27 -14.92 -24.71
C VAL A 127 2.12 -16.43 -24.50
N GLU A 128 1.67 -17.14 -25.53
CA GLU A 128 1.46 -18.61 -25.48
C GLU A 128 2.75 -19.40 -25.28
N ASP A 129 3.91 -18.83 -25.64
CA ASP A 129 5.23 -19.47 -25.45
C ASP A 129 5.62 -19.57 -23.96
N LEU A 130 4.85 -18.93 -23.08
CA LEU A 130 5.04 -19.01 -21.61
C LEU A 130 4.60 -20.33 -21.00
N LYS A 131 3.86 -21.17 -21.74
CA LYS A 131 3.51 -22.52 -21.26
C LYS A 131 4.77 -23.35 -20.98
N GLY A 132 4.83 -23.91 -19.76
CA GLY A 132 5.98 -24.68 -19.28
C GLY A 132 7.20 -23.84 -18.89
N LYS A 133 7.14 -22.51 -19.00
CA LYS A 133 8.26 -21.61 -18.68
C LYS A 133 8.24 -21.15 -17.21
N LYS A 134 9.39 -20.66 -16.75
CA LYS A 134 9.58 -20.14 -15.40
C LYS A 134 9.26 -18.64 -15.36
N PHE A 135 8.36 -18.27 -14.49
CA PHE A 135 7.92 -16.89 -14.30
C PHE A 135 8.33 -16.41 -12.90
N GLY A 136 9.20 -15.41 -12.82
CA GLY A 136 9.66 -14.85 -11.54
C GLY A 136 8.66 -13.86 -10.96
N VAL A 137 8.29 -14.07 -9.68
CA VAL A 137 7.39 -13.20 -8.92
C VAL A 137 8.02 -12.79 -7.59
N SER A 138 7.47 -11.76 -6.96
CA SER A 138 7.94 -11.31 -5.64
C SER A 138 7.73 -12.42 -4.59
N ARG A 139 6.56 -13.03 -4.59
CA ARG A 139 6.17 -14.20 -3.79
C ARG A 139 4.92 -14.83 -4.39
N ILE A 140 4.77 -16.14 -4.27
CA ILE A 140 3.51 -16.82 -4.61
C ILE A 140 2.37 -16.21 -3.79
N GLY A 141 1.25 -15.86 -4.46
CA GLY A 141 0.09 -15.20 -3.86
C GLY A 141 0.20 -13.67 -3.73
N SER A 142 1.33 -13.05 -4.12
CA SER A 142 1.46 -11.59 -4.21
C SER A 142 0.71 -11.02 -5.43
N ALA A 143 0.53 -9.70 -5.43
CA ALA A 143 -0.24 -9.00 -6.47
C ALA A 143 0.32 -9.19 -7.89
N ASP A 144 1.65 -9.23 -8.04
CA ASP A 144 2.30 -9.52 -9.33
C ASP A 144 2.07 -10.97 -9.78
N ASN A 145 2.06 -11.94 -8.87
CA ASN A 145 1.70 -13.32 -9.19
C ASN A 145 0.22 -13.43 -9.60
N ALA A 146 -0.68 -12.84 -8.84
CA ALA A 146 -2.11 -12.84 -9.14
C ALA A 146 -2.39 -12.14 -10.49
N ALA A 147 -1.77 -10.98 -10.73
CA ALA A 147 -1.91 -10.23 -11.98
C ALA A 147 -1.43 -11.05 -13.19
N ALA A 148 -0.26 -11.71 -13.08
CA ALA A 148 0.24 -12.59 -14.13
C ALA A 148 -0.75 -13.71 -14.45
N GLN A 149 -1.21 -14.43 -13.43
CA GLN A 149 -2.18 -15.53 -13.61
C GLN A 149 -3.49 -15.03 -14.25
N THR A 150 -4.05 -13.91 -13.73
CA THR A 150 -5.32 -13.35 -14.24
C THR A 150 -5.21 -12.94 -15.72
N VAL A 151 -4.11 -12.30 -16.10
CA VAL A 151 -3.93 -11.86 -17.50
C VAL A 151 -3.59 -13.03 -18.40
N LEU A 152 -2.70 -13.95 -18.01
CA LEU A 152 -2.34 -15.11 -18.84
C LEU A 152 -3.51 -16.05 -19.08
N GLU A 153 -4.45 -16.17 -18.12
CA GLU A 153 -5.67 -16.95 -18.31
C GLU A 153 -6.55 -16.42 -19.45
N ARG A 154 -6.54 -15.12 -19.72
CA ARG A 154 -7.23 -14.49 -20.88
C ARG A 154 -6.58 -14.87 -22.22
N TYR A 155 -5.34 -15.36 -22.21
CA TYR A 155 -4.63 -15.92 -23.36
C TYR A 155 -4.69 -17.45 -23.39
N GLY A 156 -5.58 -18.07 -22.59
CA GLY A 156 -5.76 -19.51 -22.54
C GLY A 156 -4.63 -20.26 -21.85
N ILE A 157 -3.88 -19.58 -20.98
CA ILE A 157 -2.78 -20.20 -20.20
C ILE A 157 -3.24 -20.33 -18.74
N LYS A 158 -3.45 -21.55 -18.29
CA LYS A 158 -3.83 -21.84 -16.91
C LYS A 158 -2.65 -21.62 -15.96
N ALA A 159 -2.96 -21.35 -14.68
CA ALA A 159 -1.94 -21.05 -13.69
C ALA A 159 -0.94 -22.21 -13.46
N ASP A 160 -1.35 -23.45 -13.63
CA ASP A 160 -0.53 -24.67 -13.51
C ASP A 160 0.30 -24.97 -14.76
N GLU A 161 0.03 -24.30 -15.88
CA GLU A 161 0.84 -24.40 -17.10
C GLU A 161 2.09 -23.51 -17.09
N VAL A 162 2.31 -22.71 -16.03
CA VAL A 162 3.48 -21.81 -15.85
C VAL A 162 4.15 -22.09 -14.52
N ALA A 163 5.46 -22.22 -14.50
CA ALA A 163 6.23 -22.45 -13.27
C ALA A 163 6.52 -21.12 -12.57
N TYR A 164 5.63 -20.67 -11.67
CA TYR A 164 5.86 -19.46 -10.87
C TYR A 164 6.90 -19.70 -9.79
N LEU A 165 7.94 -18.85 -9.74
CA LEU A 165 9.04 -18.94 -8.79
C LEU A 165 9.10 -17.68 -7.92
N THR A 166 9.18 -17.87 -6.60
CA THR A 166 9.45 -16.77 -5.66
C THR A 166 10.91 -16.35 -5.79
N ILE A 167 11.17 -15.20 -6.42
CA ILE A 167 12.52 -14.62 -6.58
C ILE A 167 12.73 -13.41 -5.65
N GLY A 168 11.64 -12.77 -5.21
CA GLY A 168 11.69 -11.62 -4.32
C GLY A 168 11.79 -10.29 -5.02
N SER A 169 12.85 -9.52 -4.76
CA SER A 169 12.99 -8.14 -5.23
C SER A 169 13.12 -8.03 -6.77
N VAL A 170 12.78 -6.85 -7.31
CA VAL A 170 12.93 -6.60 -8.75
C VAL A 170 14.37 -6.74 -9.24
N PRO A 171 15.40 -6.22 -8.55
CA PRO A 171 16.79 -6.46 -8.96
C PRO A 171 17.15 -7.95 -9.06
N ALA A 172 16.68 -8.79 -8.13
CA ALA A 172 16.91 -10.22 -8.17
C ALA A 172 16.21 -10.88 -9.36
N ARG A 173 14.98 -10.45 -9.71
CA ARG A 173 14.25 -10.94 -10.89
C ARG A 173 14.93 -10.56 -12.21
N LEU A 174 15.44 -9.31 -12.31
CA LEU A 174 16.21 -8.88 -13.48
C LEU A 174 17.51 -9.69 -13.64
N ALA A 175 18.24 -9.93 -12.57
CA ALA A 175 19.43 -10.78 -12.58
C ALA A 175 19.08 -12.24 -12.99
N ALA A 176 17.98 -12.78 -12.51
CA ALA A 176 17.50 -14.12 -12.90
C ALA A 176 17.10 -14.20 -14.40
N MET A 177 16.58 -13.10 -14.98
CA MET A 177 16.32 -13.02 -16.43
C MET A 177 17.62 -12.99 -17.25
N GLN A 178 18.62 -12.22 -16.82
CA GLN A 178 19.92 -12.13 -17.51
C GLN A 178 20.66 -13.49 -17.57
N THR A 179 20.47 -14.33 -16.55
CA THR A 179 21.04 -15.69 -16.50
C THR A 179 20.10 -16.75 -17.07
N ASN A 180 18.96 -16.36 -17.64
CA ASN A 180 17.89 -17.24 -18.11
C ASN A 180 17.36 -18.24 -17.06
N ALA A 181 17.53 -17.91 -15.77
CA ALA A 181 16.97 -18.68 -14.66
C ALA A 181 15.44 -18.58 -14.59
N ILE A 182 14.87 -17.47 -15.09
CA ILE A 182 13.45 -17.25 -15.38
C ILE A 182 13.29 -16.64 -16.77
N GLN A 183 12.19 -16.94 -17.44
CA GLN A 183 11.90 -16.46 -18.80
C GLN A 183 10.95 -15.27 -18.84
N ALA A 184 10.26 -14.99 -17.74
CA ALA A 184 9.30 -13.90 -17.67
C ALA A 184 9.21 -13.30 -16.27
N THR A 185 8.84 -12.01 -16.20
CA THR A 185 8.46 -11.32 -14.97
C THR A 185 7.58 -10.11 -15.27
N LEU A 186 6.82 -9.62 -14.27
CA LEU A 186 6.12 -8.34 -14.34
C LEU A 186 6.95 -7.24 -13.70
N LEU A 187 7.10 -6.13 -14.41
CA LEU A 187 7.77 -4.93 -13.94
C LEU A 187 6.83 -3.72 -14.06
N GLN A 188 7.14 -2.67 -13.32
CA GLN A 188 6.48 -1.37 -13.36
C GLN A 188 7.54 -0.27 -13.35
N PRO A 189 7.25 0.98 -13.76
CA PRO A 189 8.22 2.05 -13.66
C PRO A 189 8.74 2.24 -12.22
N PRO A 190 10.01 2.56 -12.03
CA PRO A 190 11.05 2.85 -13.03
C PRO A 190 11.79 1.63 -13.59
N GLU A 191 11.55 0.43 -13.07
CA GLU A 191 12.30 -0.78 -13.43
C GLU A 191 12.07 -1.22 -14.88
N THR A 192 10.96 -0.80 -15.50
CA THR A 192 10.70 -1.00 -16.94
C THR A 192 11.76 -0.34 -17.83
N LEU A 193 12.29 0.83 -17.41
CA LEU A 193 13.38 1.49 -18.12
C LEU A 193 14.66 0.67 -18.00
N LYS A 194 15.02 0.28 -16.79
CA LYS A 194 16.22 -0.52 -16.53
C LYS A 194 16.20 -1.86 -17.26
N ALA A 195 15.04 -2.51 -17.34
CA ALA A 195 14.89 -3.76 -18.09
C ALA A 195 15.20 -3.56 -19.58
N LYS A 196 14.73 -2.47 -20.18
CA LYS A 196 15.02 -2.12 -21.58
C LYS A 196 16.52 -1.84 -21.81
N GLU A 197 17.18 -1.12 -20.90
CA GLU A 197 18.60 -0.82 -20.95
C GLU A 197 19.48 -2.07 -20.95
N ILE A 198 19.09 -3.12 -20.22
CA ILE A 198 19.80 -4.41 -20.18
C ILE A 198 19.34 -5.39 -21.26
N GLY A 199 18.54 -4.93 -22.23
CA GLY A 199 18.13 -5.72 -23.39
C GLY A 199 16.98 -6.69 -23.16
N VAL A 200 16.28 -6.63 -22.01
CA VAL A 200 15.10 -7.49 -21.78
C VAL A 200 13.89 -6.89 -22.49
N ARG A 201 13.18 -7.73 -23.25
CA ARG A 201 12.10 -7.31 -24.12
C ARG A 201 10.75 -7.24 -23.40
N SER A 202 10.01 -6.15 -23.59
CA SER A 202 8.60 -6.07 -23.20
C SER A 202 7.73 -6.83 -24.21
N LEU A 203 6.83 -7.68 -23.73
CA LEU A 203 5.93 -8.49 -24.56
C LEU A 203 4.48 -7.97 -24.52
N LEU A 204 3.98 -7.63 -23.35
CA LEU A 204 2.59 -7.20 -23.15
C LEU A 204 2.52 -6.12 -22.09
N ASP A 205 1.83 -5.03 -22.42
CA ASP A 205 1.59 -3.91 -21.51
C ASP A 205 0.23 -4.03 -20.86
N PHE A 206 0.20 -4.45 -19.59
CA PHE A 206 -1.03 -4.63 -18.81
C PHE A 206 -1.71 -3.31 -18.48
N THR A 207 -0.96 -2.18 -18.48
CA THR A 207 -1.53 -0.85 -18.21
C THR A 207 -2.53 -0.41 -19.26
N LYS A 208 -2.43 -0.99 -20.47
CA LYS A 208 -3.33 -0.72 -21.60
C LYS A 208 -4.60 -1.58 -21.59
N LEU A 209 -4.67 -2.56 -20.71
CA LEU A 209 -5.88 -3.37 -20.58
C LEU A 209 -6.97 -2.52 -19.92
N ASP A 210 -8.12 -2.38 -20.58
CA ASP A 210 -9.28 -1.70 -20.01
C ASP A 210 -10.04 -2.62 -19.06
N VAL A 211 -9.40 -2.90 -17.93
CA VAL A 211 -9.89 -3.82 -16.91
C VAL A 211 -9.63 -3.25 -15.53
N GLU A 212 -10.66 -3.20 -14.70
CA GLU A 212 -10.48 -2.89 -13.29
C GLU A 212 -9.81 -4.07 -12.57
N TRP A 213 -8.83 -3.73 -11.74
CA TRP A 213 -8.06 -4.66 -10.94
C TRP A 213 -7.72 -4.04 -9.60
N GLN A 214 -8.07 -4.71 -8.50
CA GLN A 214 -7.66 -4.23 -7.18
C GLN A 214 -6.20 -4.62 -6.93
N GLN A 215 -5.29 -3.74 -7.32
CA GLN A 215 -3.86 -3.99 -7.22
C GLN A 215 -3.37 -4.03 -5.78
N ASN A 216 -3.57 -2.94 -5.05
CA ASN A 216 -3.17 -2.79 -3.67
C ASN A 216 -4.04 -1.80 -2.92
N GLY A 217 -3.88 -1.77 -1.61
CA GLY A 217 -4.60 -0.87 -0.74
C GLY A 217 -4.18 -1.00 0.72
N VAL A 218 -4.82 -0.24 1.57
CA VAL A 218 -4.68 -0.35 3.02
C VAL A 218 -5.57 -1.48 3.52
N ALA A 219 -4.99 -2.39 4.28
CA ALA A 219 -5.71 -3.50 4.90
C ALA A 219 -5.51 -3.56 6.41
N VAL A 220 -6.52 -4.06 7.09
CA VAL A 220 -6.58 -4.32 8.52
C VAL A 220 -7.43 -5.58 8.77
N THR A 221 -7.45 -6.10 10.00
CA THR A 221 -8.45 -7.10 10.40
C THR A 221 -9.71 -6.42 10.93
N ARG A 222 -10.88 -7.03 10.75
CA ARG A 222 -12.14 -6.55 11.35
C ARG A 222 -12.06 -6.49 12.88
N ASP A 223 -11.29 -7.39 13.50
CA ASP A 223 -11.04 -7.39 14.93
C ASP A 223 -10.26 -6.14 15.38
N TYR A 224 -9.22 -5.75 14.62
CA TYR A 224 -8.49 -4.52 14.91
C TYR A 224 -9.36 -3.28 14.75
N ILE A 225 -10.22 -3.22 13.72
CA ILE A 225 -11.20 -2.14 13.55
C ILE A 225 -12.07 -2.00 14.80
N LYS A 226 -12.61 -3.12 15.32
CA LYS A 226 -13.44 -3.11 16.53
C LYS A 226 -12.71 -2.65 17.78
N LYS A 227 -11.45 -3.07 17.95
CA LYS A 227 -10.64 -2.75 19.13
C LYS A 227 -10.05 -1.34 19.10
N LYS A 228 -9.73 -0.81 17.92
CA LYS A 228 -8.97 0.43 17.71
C LYS A 228 -9.58 1.31 16.59
N PRO A 229 -10.88 1.58 16.60
CA PRO A 229 -11.53 2.33 15.51
C PRO A 229 -10.98 3.75 15.36
N ASP A 230 -10.59 4.40 16.48
CA ASP A 230 -10.02 5.74 16.44
C ASP A 230 -8.62 5.77 15.83
N THR A 231 -7.78 4.78 16.11
CA THR A 231 -6.45 4.64 15.48
C THR A 231 -6.61 4.49 13.96
N VAL A 232 -7.54 3.64 13.50
CA VAL A 232 -7.83 3.48 12.07
C VAL A 232 -8.33 4.78 11.46
N ARG A 233 -9.23 5.51 12.13
CA ARG A 233 -9.76 6.82 11.67
C ARG A 233 -8.65 7.85 11.52
N ARG A 234 -7.76 7.97 12.51
CA ARG A 234 -6.61 8.91 12.46
C ARG A 234 -5.63 8.53 11.36
N PHE A 235 -5.35 7.23 11.18
CA PHE A 235 -4.54 6.75 10.08
C PHE A 235 -5.15 7.09 8.71
N MET A 236 -6.46 6.85 8.53
CA MET A 236 -7.14 7.13 7.27
C MET A 236 -7.19 8.63 6.92
N ARG A 237 -7.28 9.52 7.92
CA ARG A 237 -7.15 10.98 7.70
C ARG A 237 -5.77 11.33 7.14
N ALA A 238 -4.70 10.86 7.78
CA ALA A 238 -3.34 11.09 7.29
C ALA A 238 -3.12 10.48 5.90
N TYR A 239 -3.65 9.30 5.65
CA TYR A 239 -3.56 8.61 4.36
C TYR A 239 -4.21 9.41 3.23
N VAL A 240 -5.44 9.90 3.43
CA VAL A 240 -6.17 10.70 2.44
C VAL A 240 -5.51 12.07 2.21
N GLU A 241 -4.97 12.72 3.24
CA GLU A 241 -4.14 13.92 3.08
C GLU A 241 -2.89 13.65 2.24
N GLY A 242 -2.25 12.48 2.42
CA GLY A 242 -1.12 12.04 1.60
C GLY A 242 -1.51 11.81 0.15
N VAL A 243 -2.66 11.18 -0.10
CA VAL A 243 -3.21 11.01 -1.47
C VAL A 243 -3.45 12.37 -2.12
N HIS A 244 -4.08 13.31 -1.40
CA HIS A 244 -4.28 14.67 -1.88
C HIS A 244 -2.95 15.34 -2.26
N TYR A 245 -1.97 15.31 -1.34
CA TYR A 245 -0.65 15.89 -1.61
C TYR A 245 0.02 15.29 -2.85
N ASN A 246 -0.04 13.97 -3.01
CA ASN A 246 0.54 13.29 -4.16
C ASN A 246 -0.08 13.72 -5.49
N LEU A 247 -1.39 14.02 -5.51
CA LEU A 247 -2.11 14.45 -6.72
C LEU A 247 -1.93 15.93 -7.02
N THR A 248 -1.72 16.78 -6.00
CA THR A 248 -1.71 18.25 -6.15
C THR A 248 -0.32 18.87 -6.07
N ASN A 249 0.69 18.11 -5.62
CA ASN A 249 2.07 18.58 -5.52
C ASN A 249 3.06 17.63 -6.22
N PRO A 250 3.13 17.64 -7.58
CA PRO A 250 3.98 16.73 -8.34
C PRO A 250 5.45 16.75 -7.90
N LYS A 251 6.04 17.94 -7.72
CA LYS A 251 7.43 18.07 -7.31
C LYS A 251 7.71 17.49 -5.91
N GLY A 252 6.80 17.71 -4.98
CA GLY A 252 6.90 17.15 -3.64
C GLY A 252 6.75 15.64 -3.63
N ALA A 253 5.77 15.10 -4.36
CA ALA A 253 5.56 13.67 -4.52
C ALA A 253 6.78 12.97 -5.18
N GLN A 254 7.37 13.58 -6.21
CA GLN A 254 8.59 13.09 -6.87
C GLN A 254 9.80 13.06 -5.91
N LYS A 255 9.95 14.05 -5.02
CA LYS A 255 11.00 14.02 -3.99
C LYS A 255 10.83 12.84 -3.02
N VAL A 256 9.59 12.53 -2.62
CA VAL A 256 9.32 11.36 -1.78
C VAL A 256 9.64 10.07 -2.55
N LEU A 257 9.21 9.95 -3.82
CA LEU A 257 9.58 8.83 -4.68
C LEU A 257 11.10 8.67 -4.78
N GLN A 258 11.82 9.74 -5.06
CA GLN A 258 13.28 9.75 -5.19
C GLN A 258 13.97 9.21 -3.94
N LYS A 259 13.50 9.63 -2.76
CA LYS A 259 14.03 9.17 -1.47
C LYS A 259 13.82 7.66 -1.27
N TYR A 260 12.58 7.17 -1.42
CA TYR A 260 12.24 5.78 -1.10
C TYR A 260 12.68 4.78 -2.18
N LEU A 261 12.72 5.20 -3.44
CA LEU A 261 13.24 4.37 -4.53
C LEU A 261 14.79 4.40 -4.60
N ALA A 262 15.43 5.36 -3.90
CA ALA A 262 16.87 5.60 -3.95
C ALA A 262 17.40 5.82 -5.39
N ILE A 263 16.63 6.52 -6.24
CA ILE A 263 16.93 6.78 -7.64
C ILE A 263 17.22 8.27 -7.81
N LYS A 264 18.34 8.59 -8.49
CA LYS A 264 18.75 9.97 -8.77
C LYS A 264 18.29 10.49 -10.14
N ASP A 265 17.92 9.59 -11.06
CA ASP A 265 17.43 9.93 -12.39
C ASP A 265 16.04 10.58 -12.30
N GLU A 266 16.01 11.90 -12.55
CA GLU A 266 14.78 12.70 -12.48
C GLU A 266 13.76 12.28 -13.54
N LYS A 267 14.20 11.85 -14.73
CA LYS A 267 13.28 11.38 -15.79
C LYS A 267 12.60 10.09 -15.40
N ALA A 268 13.34 9.16 -14.81
CA ALA A 268 12.77 7.90 -14.31
C ALA A 268 11.77 8.13 -13.16
N ILE A 269 12.03 9.12 -12.30
CA ILE A 269 11.10 9.52 -11.24
C ILE A 269 9.86 10.19 -11.81
N GLU A 270 10.01 11.11 -12.77
CA GLU A 270 8.88 11.78 -13.43
C GLU A 270 8.00 10.78 -14.19
N GLU A 271 8.60 9.85 -14.93
CA GLU A 271 7.84 8.77 -15.60
C GLU A 271 7.09 7.91 -14.58
N SER A 272 7.75 7.51 -13.49
CA SER A 272 7.13 6.73 -12.41
C SER A 272 5.94 7.46 -11.78
N TYR A 273 6.09 8.77 -11.55
CA TYR A 273 5.02 9.61 -11.03
C TYR A 273 3.84 9.69 -12.01
N ASN A 274 4.11 9.96 -13.29
CA ASN A 274 3.08 10.11 -14.30
C ASN A 274 2.33 8.78 -14.55
N GLU A 275 3.05 7.66 -14.68
CA GLU A 275 2.43 6.37 -14.99
C GLU A 275 1.67 5.78 -13.80
N ILE A 276 2.14 5.95 -12.59
CA ILE A 276 1.53 5.32 -11.41
C ILE A 276 0.62 6.28 -10.64
N VAL A 277 1.10 7.51 -10.35
CA VAL A 277 0.33 8.42 -9.49
C VAL A 277 -0.75 9.13 -10.32
N VAL A 278 -0.36 9.82 -11.39
CA VAL A 278 -1.30 10.63 -12.19
C VAL A 278 -2.37 9.75 -12.85
N LYS A 279 -1.95 8.63 -13.46
CA LYS A 279 -2.89 7.78 -14.22
C LYS A 279 -3.73 6.84 -13.35
N LEU A 280 -3.20 6.38 -12.20
CA LEU A 280 -3.80 5.27 -11.48
C LEU A 280 -4.33 5.62 -10.09
N THR A 281 -3.92 6.75 -9.48
CA THR A 281 -4.40 7.16 -8.17
C THR A 281 -5.72 7.93 -8.28
N ARG A 282 -6.71 7.56 -7.47
CA ARG A 282 -8.02 8.24 -7.42
C ARG A 282 -8.06 9.23 -6.24
N ARG A 283 -8.80 10.34 -6.42
CA ARG A 283 -9.04 11.36 -5.38
C ARG A 283 -9.58 10.75 -4.08
N VAL A 284 -10.59 9.90 -4.19
CA VAL A 284 -11.10 9.10 -3.09
C VAL A 284 -10.69 7.65 -3.34
N PRO A 285 -9.81 7.09 -2.51
CA PRO A 285 -9.21 5.79 -2.77
C PRO A 285 -10.12 4.63 -2.35
N TYR A 286 -11.31 4.53 -2.95
CA TYR A 286 -12.20 3.38 -2.75
C TYR A 286 -11.62 2.10 -3.38
N PRO A 287 -11.73 0.95 -2.71
CA PRO A 287 -11.50 -0.34 -3.36
C PRO A 287 -12.46 -0.54 -4.53
N THR A 288 -12.02 -1.23 -5.58
CA THR A 288 -12.86 -1.53 -6.74
C THR A 288 -13.53 -2.88 -6.61
N GLU A 289 -14.86 -2.91 -6.54
CA GLU A 289 -15.63 -4.15 -6.51
C GLU A 289 -15.43 -5.00 -7.78
N PRO A 290 -15.47 -4.43 -9.02
CA PRO A 290 -15.18 -5.20 -10.22
C PRO A 290 -13.77 -5.82 -10.22
N GLY A 291 -12.78 -5.10 -9.71
CA GLY A 291 -11.41 -5.62 -9.61
C GLY A 291 -11.27 -6.75 -8.58
N ILE A 292 -12.02 -6.71 -7.47
CA ILE A 292 -12.10 -7.80 -6.50
C ILE A 292 -12.83 -8.99 -7.10
N GLN A 293 -13.95 -8.75 -7.79
CA GLN A 293 -14.72 -9.81 -8.46
C GLN A 293 -13.87 -10.57 -9.49
N LEU A 294 -13.10 -9.84 -10.31
CA LEU A 294 -12.21 -10.46 -11.28
C LEU A 294 -11.21 -11.43 -10.62
N PHE A 295 -10.67 -11.07 -9.46
CA PHE A 295 -9.77 -11.95 -8.72
C PHE A 295 -10.52 -13.17 -8.12
N LEU A 296 -11.73 -12.97 -7.61
CA LEU A 296 -12.58 -14.08 -7.13
C LEU A 296 -12.91 -15.06 -8.26
N ASP A 297 -13.24 -14.54 -9.44
CA ASP A 297 -13.53 -15.37 -10.62
C ASP A 297 -12.30 -16.20 -11.06
N GLN A 298 -11.11 -15.60 -10.99
CA GLN A 298 -9.85 -16.30 -11.25
C GLN A 298 -9.56 -17.39 -10.20
N LEU A 299 -9.96 -17.16 -8.93
CA LEU A 299 -9.72 -18.14 -7.87
C LEU A 299 -10.75 -19.28 -7.81
N LYS A 300 -11.97 -19.12 -8.32
CA LYS A 300 -13.10 -20.06 -8.08
C LYS A 300 -12.82 -21.50 -8.53
N SER A 301 -11.98 -21.69 -9.54
CA SER A 301 -11.59 -23.03 -10.01
C SER A 301 -10.71 -23.79 -9.01
N ARG A 302 -9.99 -23.06 -8.14
CA ARG A 302 -9.05 -23.61 -7.15
C ARG A 302 -9.54 -23.46 -5.71
N ASN A 303 -10.48 -22.55 -5.47
CA ASN A 303 -11.09 -22.29 -4.17
C ASN A 303 -12.61 -22.07 -4.34
N PRO A 304 -13.44 -23.09 -4.09
CA PRO A 304 -14.90 -22.98 -4.24
C PRO A 304 -15.53 -21.84 -3.43
N LYS A 305 -14.96 -21.48 -2.28
CA LYS A 305 -15.44 -20.33 -1.46
C LYS A 305 -15.38 -19.01 -2.24
N ALA A 306 -14.39 -18.85 -3.12
CA ALA A 306 -14.27 -17.65 -3.95
C ALA A 306 -15.44 -17.47 -4.91
N GLY A 307 -16.01 -18.58 -5.42
CA GLY A 307 -17.19 -18.55 -6.30
C GLY A 307 -18.51 -18.19 -5.61
N GLN A 308 -18.54 -18.23 -4.29
CA GLN A 308 -19.72 -17.90 -3.47
C GLN A 308 -19.61 -16.54 -2.78
N ALA A 309 -18.40 -15.99 -2.70
CA ALA A 309 -18.10 -14.77 -1.98
C ALA A 309 -18.47 -13.52 -2.81
N LYS A 310 -18.85 -12.45 -2.11
CA LYS A 310 -19.16 -11.15 -2.71
C LYS A 310 -18.00 -10.17 -2.47
N PRO A 311 -17.66 -9.27 -3.40
CA PRO A 311 -16.59 -8.28 -3.24
C PRO A 311 -16.68 -7.46 -1.95
N SER A 312 -17.91 -7.13 -1.50
CA SER A 312 -18.15 -6.38 -0.27
C SER A 312 -17.68 -7.09 1.01
N GLU A 313 -17.49 -8.41 0.99
CA GLU A 313 -16.98 -9.17 2.14
C GLU A 313 -15.49 -8.90 2.42
N PHE A 314 -14.77 -8.39 1.43
CA PHE A 314 -13.33 -8.11 1.49
C PHE A 314 -12.99 -6.63 1.74
N THR A 315 -14.00 -5.80 1.98
CA THR A 315 -13.82 -4.36 2.18
C THR A 315 -14.55 -3.87 3.43
N ASP A 316 -14.04 -2.76 3.99
CA ASP A 316 -14.75 -1.91 4.93
C ASP A 316 -14.48 -0.44 4.57
N ILE A 317 -15.40 0.14 3.82
CA ILE A 317 -15.28 1.51 3.32
C ILE A 317 -15.88 2.57 4.24
N SER A 318 -16.26 2.20 5.46
CA SER A 318 -16.94 3.10 6.42
C SER A 318 -16.12 4.33 6.75
N PHE A 319 -14.80 4.19 6.93
CA PHE A 319 -13.90 5.30 7.23
C PHE A 319 -13.77 6.29 6.05
N LEU A 320 -13.71 5.80 4.82
CA LEU A 320 -13.70 6.67 3.64
C LEU A 320 -15.03 7.41 3.46
N LYS A 321 -16.14 6.71 3.66
CA LYS A 321 -17.47 7.33 3.63
C LYS A 321 -17.64 8.39 4.71
N GLU A 322 -17.12 8.16 5.93
CA GLU A 322 -17.11 9.16 7.00
C GLU A 322 -16.30 10.41 6.59
N LEU A 323 -15.11 10.23 6.00
CA LEU A 323 -14.28 11.34 5.55
C LEU A 323 -14.91 12.12 4.39
N GLU A 324 -15.60 11.45 3.49
CA GLU A 324 -16.30 12.08 2.37
C GLU A 324 -17.55 12.83 2.87
N SER A 325 -18.43 12.17 3.65
CA SER A 325 -19.69 12.76 4.13
C SER A 325 -19.47 13.93 5.11
N SER A 326 -18.36 13.92 5.89
CA SER A 326 -17.97 15.06 6.73
C SER A 326 -17.42 16.27 5.94
N GLY A 327 -17.27 16.14 4.61
CA GLY A 327 -16.64 17.14 3.76
C GLY A 327 -15.12 17.26 3.99
N PHE A 328 -14.49 16.35 4.73
CA PHE A 328 -13.05 16.41 4.97
C PHE A 328 -12.26 16.35 3.66
N ILE A 329 -12.59 15.38 2.79
CA ILE A 329 -11.92 15.22 1.49
C ILE A 329 -12.12 16.46 0.61
N ASP A 330 -13.34 17.00 0.54
CA ASP A 330 -13.63 18.18 -0.27
C ASP A 330 -12.88 19.42 0.17
N ARG A 331 -12.67 19.59 1.48
CA ARG A 331 -11.85 20.70 2.00
C ARG A 331 -10.38 20.62 1.63
N LEU A 332 -9.84 19.42 1.39
CA LEU A 332 -8.44 19.26 0.96
C LEU A 332 -8.23 19.80 -0.47
N TYR A 333 -9.25 19.73 -1.33
CA TYR A 333 -9.16 20.08 -2.75
C TYR A 333 -9.70 21.49 -3.07
N LYS A 334 -10.10 22.26 -2.05
CA LYS A 334 -10.45 23.68 -2.18
C LYS A 334 -9.23 24.56 -2.05
#